data_a8b90c1159e11ca4fb2d83e59a9a6dd9
#
_entry.id   a8b90c1159e11ca4fb2d83e59a9a6dd9
#
_cell.length_a   1.000
_cell.length_b   1.000
_cell.length_c   1.000
_cell.angle_alpha   90.00
_cell.angle_beta   90.00
_cell.angle_gamma   90.00
#
_symmetry.space_group_name_H-M   'P 1'
#
loop_
_entity.id
_entity.type
_entity.pdbx_description
1 polymer ?
#
loop_
_entity_poly.entity_id
_entity_poly.type
_entity_poly.pdbx_seq_one_letter_code
_entity_poly.pdbx_strand_id
1 'polypeptide(L)'
;MKTVMTKYINLFFLFLFFTSPQLKLQAQEVALQLYSLRNEMKIDPVKYHGLISEWGISALEGGGEYGMSTDEYANLLANNDLRIIGVGAEYLQLTKDIQPIIDQAKKYGAKYATCYWIPHTEGPISMEEIKIATALFNAVGAELKKEGITFLYHPHGYEFAKDRNKVRFNYMLENANNFAFNMDVFWVKMGGGDPLKIMKKYPGKFPILHLKDRREGTPGSKNGQGDVETNVVLGTGDIDIAGIIKEAKKQGTEYLTIED
;
A
#
# COMPACT_ATOMS: atom_id res chain seq x y z
N MET A 1 -81.55 29.32 0.01
CA MET A 1 -80.39 29.16 0.87
C MET A 1 -79.48 28.09 0.25
N LYS A 2 -78.39 28.46 -0.38
CA LYS A 2 -77.41 27.53 -0.97
C LYS A 2 -76.19 27.48 -0.08
N THR A 3 -75.93 26.31 0.51
CA THR A 3 -74.80 26.06 1.40
C THR A 3 -73.58 25.73 0.53
N VAL A 4 -72.52 26.55 0.61
CA VAL A 4 -71.24 26.32 -0.05
C VAL A 4 -70.38 25.44 0.84
N MET A 5 -70.04 24.26 0.35
CA MET A 5 -69.14 23.30 1.01
C MET A 5 -67.70 23.57 0.50
N THR A 6 -66.88 24.13 1.37
CA THR A 6 -65.46 24.38 1.07
C THR A 6 -64.66 23.10 1.29
N LYS A 7 -64.07 22.51 0.24
CA LYS A 7 -63.13 21.37 0.30
C LYS A 7 -61.75 21.86 0.67
N TYR A 8 -61.22 21.46 1.81
CA TYR A 8 -59.81 21.63 2.16
C TYR A 8 -59.00 20.52 1.48
N ILE A 9 -58.13 20.92 0.58
CA ILE A 9 -57.10 20.05 0.00
C ILE A 9 -55.87 20.13 0.90
N ASN A 10 -55.59 19.06 1.67
CA ASN A 10 -54.36 18.93 2.41
C ASN A 10 -53.26 18.48 1.44
N LEU A 11 -52.34 19.39 1.12
CA LEU A 11 -51.14 19.10 0.34
C LEU A 11 -50.08 18.54 1.31
N PHE A 12 -49.88 17.22 1.29
CA PHE A 12 -48.85 16.56 2.05
C PHE A 12 -47.54 16.67 1.27
N PHE A 13 -46.65 17.57 1.68
CA PHE A 13 -45.29 17.64 1.13
C PHE A 13 -44.45 16.49 1.71
N LEU A 14 -44.23 15.46 0.90
CA LEU A 14 -43.31 14.37 1.24
C LEU A 14 -41.89 14.86 0.99
N PHE A 15 -41.19 15.30 2.04
CA PHE A 15 -39.75 15.58 2.00
C PHE A 15 -38.98 14.26 1.90
N LEU A 16 -38.63 13.81 0.69
CA LEU A 16 -37.67 12.77 0.46
C LEU A 16 -36.28 13.30 0.80
N PHE A 17 -35.81 13.00 2.02
CA PHE A 17 -34.40 13.16 2.35
C PHE A 17 -33.58 12.16 1.53
N PHE A 18 -33.04 12.62 0.40
CA PHE A 18 -31.95 11.92 -0.27
C PHE A 18 -30.72 12.02 0.64
N THR A 19 -30.49 11.01 1.47
CA THR A 19 -29.19 10.80 2.11
C THR A 19 -28.24 10.32 1.02
N SER A 20 -27.61 11.27 0.31
CA SER A 20 -26.46 10.95 -0.50
C SER A 20 -25.42 10.31 0.42
N PRO A 21 -24.87 9.11 0.12
CA PRO A 21 -23.74 8.62 0.86
C PRO A 21 -22.62 9.65 0.71
N GLN A 22 -22.34 10.38 1.79
CA GLN A 22 -21.14 11.20 1.82
C GLN A 22 -19.97 10.23 1.72
N LEU A 23 -19.36 10.14 0.53
CA LEU A 23 -18.02 9.60 0.37
C LEU A 23 -17.15 10.43 1.32
N LYS A 24 -16.87 9.87 2.52
CA LYS A 24 -15.82 10.41 3.37
C LYS A 24 -14.55 10.33 2.52
N LEU A 25 -14.10 11.44 1.96
CA LEU A 25 -12.73 11.56 1.48
C LEU A 25 -11.87 11.31 2.72
N GLN A 26 -11.38 10.11 2.86
CA GLN A 26 -10.38 9.81 3.89
C GLN A 26 -9.14 10.63 3.50
N ALA A 27 -8.69 11.50 4.39
CA ALA A 27 -7.47 12.26 4.15
C ALA A 27 -6.33 11.25 3.96
N GLN A 28 -5.49 11.45 2.96
CA GLN A 28 -4.28 10.67 2.80
C GLN A 28 -3.40 10.87 4.03
N GLU A 29 -2.85 9.78 4.53
CA GLU A 29 -1.96 9.81 5.66
C GLU A 29 -0.54 9.46 5.24
N VAL A 30 0.43 10.17 5.83
CA VAL A 30 1.85 9.84 5.66
C VAL A 30 2.20 8.71 6.61
N ALA A 31 2.80 7.66 6.08
CA ALA A 31 3.32 6.53 6.84
C ALA A 31 4.83 6.38 6.64
N LEU A 32 5.48 5.58 7.48
CA LEU A 32 6.88 5.21 7.35
C LEU A 32 7.03 3.71 7.21
N GLN A 33 7.76 3.27 6.19
CA GLN A 33 8.25 1.89 6.11
C GLN A 33 9.44 1.72 7.06
N LEU A 34 9.28 0.87 8.08
CA LEU A 34 10.31 0.69 9.11
C LEU A 34 11.64 0.11 8.59
N TYR A 35 11.61 -0.48 7.40
CA TYR A 35 12.85 -0.89 6.72
C TYR A 35 13.79 0.29 6.45
N SER A 36 13.29 1.51 6.30
CA SER A 36 14.08 2.74 6.17
C SER A 36 15.02 2.96 7.35
N LEU A 37 14.61 2.54 8.54
CA LEU A 37 15.39 2.65 9.78
C LEU A 37 15.94 1.30 10.26
N ARG A 38 16.11 0.33 9.36
CA ARG A 38 16.54 -1.05 9.69
C ARG A 38 17.86 -1.14 10.47
N ASN A 39 18.76 -0.18 10.28
CA ASN A 39 20.04 -0.14 10.99
C ASN A 39 19.87 0.52 12.35
N GLU A 40 19.16 1.61 12.43
CA GLU A 40 18.84 2.40 13.60
C GLU A 40 18.01 1.58 14.60
N MET A 41 17.02 0.87 14.12
CA MET A 41 16.15 -0.01 14.93
C MET A 41 16.90 -1.18 15.58
N LYS A 42 18.05 -1.59 15.03
CA LYS A 42 18.93 -2.59 15.67
C LYS A 42 19.71 -2.03 16.85
N ILE A 43 19.91 -0.71 16.89
CA ILE A 43 20.71 -0.03 17.90
C ILE A 43 19.82 0.39 19.07
N ASP A 44 18.74 1.12 18.79
CA ASP A 44 17.85 1.66 19.83
C ASP A 44 16.42 1.84 19.29
N PRO A 45 15.62 0.77 19.27
CA PRO A 45 14.25 0.85 18.75
C PRO A 45 13.36 1.82 19.57
N VAL A 46 13.59 1.97 20.86
CA VAL A 46 12.79 2.88 21.71
C VAL A 46 12.99 4.32 21.29
N LYS A 47 14.26 4.74 21.15
CA LYS A 47 14.61 6.09 20.69
C LYS A 47 14.03 6.40 19.32
N TYR A 48 14.18 5.48 18.37
CA TYR A 48 13.77 5.76 16.99
C TYR A 48 12.26 5.75 16.80
N HIS A 49 11.49 4.96 17.57
CA HIS A 49 10.03 5.09 17.60
C HIS A 49 9.60 6.46 18.17
N GLY A 50 10.28 6.96 19.21
CA GLY A 50 10.06 8.32 19.72
C GLY A 50 10.31 9.39 18.67
N LEU A 51 11.43 9.30 17.94
CA LEU A 51 11.75 10.25 16.86
C LEU A 51 10.72 10.22 15.71
N ILE A 52 10.22 9.05 15.33
CA ILE A 52 9.16 8.95 14.30
C ILE A 52 7.92 9.74 14.74
N SER A 53 7.52 9.59 16.00
CA SER A 53 6.41 10.36 16.57
C SER A 53 6.70 11.88 16.55
N GLU A 54 7.90 12.28 16.92
CA GLU A 54 8.34 13.70 16.86
C GLU A 54 8.30 14.26 15.42
N TRP A 55 8.52 13.44 14.40
CA TRP A 55 8.37 13.82 12.99
C TRP A 55 6.91 13.99 12.56
N GLY A 56 5.96 13.70 13.46
CA GLY A 56 4.53 13.78 13.18
C GLY A 56 3.99 12.60 12.36
N ILE A 57 4.70 11.48 12.30
CA ILE A 57 4.26 10.25 11.64
C ILE A 57 3.66 9.34 12.70
N SER A 58 2.42 8.88 12.47
CA SER A 58 1.72 7.97 13.38
C SER A 58 1.47 6.58 12.80
N ALA A 59 1.62 6.42 11.48
CA ALA A 59 1.36 5.17 10.76
C ALA A 59 2.68 4.50 10.34
N LEU A 60 2.83 3.22 10.66
CA LEU A 60 4.03 2.44 10.39
C LEU A 60 3.71 1.22 9.54
N GLU A 61 4.58 0.87 8.62
CA GLU A 61 4.49 -0.34 7.83
C GLU A 61 5.70 -1.25 8.07
N GLY A 62 5.45 -2.56 8.22
CA GLY A 62 6.51 -3.53 8.51
C GLY A 62 7.00 -3.49 9.96
N GLY A 63 8.29 -3.83 10.12
CA GLY A 63 8.94 -3.84 11.42
C GLY A 63 8.74 -5.16 12.19
N GLY A 64 9.14 -5.13 13.44
CA GLY A 64 9.10 -6.27 14.35
C GLY A 64 9.19 -5.80 15.80
N GLU A 65 9.27 -6.74 16.74
CA GLU A 65 9.33 -6.44 18.17
C GLU A 65 10.74 -6.05 18.66
N TYR A 66 11.75 -6.20 17.82
CA TYR A 66 13.15 -5.82 18.12
C TYR A 66 13.70 -6.40 19.43
N GLY A 67 13.28 -7.64 19.76
CA GLY A 67 13.69 -8.34 20.98
C GLY A 67 12.87 -7.99 22.23
N MET A 68 11.90 -7.09 22.13
CA MET A 68 10.90 -6.82 23.17
C MET A 68 9.83 -7.90 23.21
N SER A 69 9.19 -8.08 24.35
CA SER A 69 7.94 -8.83 24.42
C SER A 69 6.83 -8.08 23.65
N THR A 70 5.78 -8.82 23.30
CA THR A 70 4.61 -8.23 22.63
C THR A 70 4.00 -7.04 23.40
N ASP A 71 3.89 -7.20 24.73
CA ASP A 71 3.30 -6.15 25.58
C ASP A 71 4.19 -4.92 25.66
N GLU A 72 5.52 -5.11 25.74
CA GLU A 72 6.48 -4.01 25.73
C GLU A 72 6.42 -3.25 24.42
N TYR A 73 6.36 -3.96 23.29
CA TYR A 73 6.27 -3.30 21.98
C TYR A 73 4.92 -2.60 21.79
N ALA A 74 3.81 -3.20 22.21
CA ALA A 74 2.49 -2.56 22.17
C ALA A 74 2.46 -1.28 23.01
N ASN A 75 3.07 -1.30 24.20
CA ASN A 75 3.21 -0.13 25.07
C ASN A 75 4.10 0.93 24.42
N LEU A 76 5.21 0.55 23.78
CA LEU A 76 6.08 1.48 23.05
C LEU A 76 5.30 2.20 21.94
N LEU A 77 4.52 1.46 21.15
CA LEU A 77 3.69 2.05 20.10
C LEU A 77 2.64 3.01 20.70
N ALA A 78 1.91 2.56 21.73
CA ALA A 78 0.87 3.36 22.37
C ALA A 78 1.42 4.64 23.02
N ASN A 79 2.57 4.57 23.70
CA ASN A 79 3.19 5.73 24.35
C ASN A 79 3.70 6.78 23.36
N ASN A 80 3.89 6.41 22.09
CA ASN A 80 4.32 7.30 21.02
C ASN A 80 3.21 7.62 20.01
N ASP A 81 1.95 7.28 20.29
CA ASP A 81 0.82 7.44 19.35
C ASP A 81 1.06 6.80 17.98
N LEU A 82 1.78 5.68 17.94
CA LEU A 82 2.12 4.94 16.74
C LEU A 82 1.20 3.74 16.54
N ARG A 83 0.92 3.38 15.30
CA ARG A 83 0.20 2.17 14.94
C ARG A 83 0.78 1.48 13.71
N ILE A 84 0.72 0.16 13.69
CA ILE A 84 1.11 -0.65 12.52
C ILE A 84 -0.10 -0.71 11.56
N ILE A 85 0.07 -0.23 10.33
CA ILE A 85 -0.97 -0.28 9.28
C ILE A 85 -0.87 -1.52 8.41
N GLY A 86 0.33 -2.09 8.28
CA GLY A 86 0.63 -3.24 7.46
C GLY A 86 1.74 -4.10 8.02
N VAL A 87 1.59 -5.42 7.87
CA VAL A 87 2.60 -6.42 8.27
C VAL A 87 3.25 -7.07 7.05
N GLY A 88 4.46 -7.61 7.19
CA GLY A 88 5.12 -8.37 6.15
C GLY A 88 4.45 -9.74 5.94
N ALA A 89 4.49 -10.23 4.70
CA ALA A 89 3.97 -11.53 4.29
C ALA A 89 4.98 -12.20 3.35
N GLU A 90 5.87 -13.01 3.91
CA GLU A 90 6.93 -13.67 3.16
C GLU A 90 6.36 -14.68 2.15
N TYR A 91 6.82 -14.63 0.90
CA TYR A 91 6.29 -15.45 -0.20
C TYR A 91 6.28 -16.95 0.13
N LEU A 92 7.36 -17.48 0.70
CA LEU A 92 7.43 -18.90 1.06
C LEU A 92 6.45 -19.27 2.18
N GLN A 93 6.10 -18.34 3.05
CA GLN A 93 5.08 -18.54 4.07
C GLN A 93 3.69 -18.61 3.45
N LEU A 94 3.40 -17.76 2.43
CA LEU A 94 2.13 -17.79 1.71
C LEU A 94 1.84 -19.15 1.06
N THR A 95 2.89 -19.90 0.70
CA THR A 95 2.74 -21.24 0.07
C THR A 95 2.51 -22.36 1.08
N LYS A 96 2.65 -22.09 2.39
CA LYS A 96 2.58 -23.11 3.45
C LYS A 96 1.42 -22.87 4.40
N ASP A 97 1.45 -21.76 5.09
CA ASP A 97 0.49 -21.41 6.13
C ASP A 97 0.42 -19.89 6.30
N ILE A 98 -0.76 -19.35 6.15
CA ILE A 98 -1.02 -17.90 6.27
C ILE A 98 -1.49 -17.51 7.69
N GLN A 99 -1.75 -18.47 8.57
CA GLN A 99 -2.26 -18.19 9.92
C GLN A 99 -1.35 -17.25 10.71
N PRO A 100 -0.01 -17.41 10.70
CA PRO A 100 0.88 -16.48 11.40
C PRO A 100 0.78 -15.03 10.90
N ILE A 101 0.48 -14.82 9.60
CA ILE A 101 0.26 -13.48 9.02
C ILE A 101 -1.05 -12.89 9.56
N ILE A 102 -2.11 -13.70 9.61
CA ILE A 102 -3.42 -13.30 10.16
C ILE A 102 -3.26 -12.92 11.63
N ASP A 103 -2.58 -13.75 12.42
CA ASP A 103 -2.37 -13.54 13.84
C ASP A 103 -1.57 -12.26 14.10
N GLN A 104 -0.50 -12.02 13.32
CA GLN A 104 0.30 -10.81 13.42
C GLN A 104 -0.50 -9.56 13.02
N ALA A 105 -1.26 -9.61 11.93
CA ALA A 105 -2.10 -8.50 11.52
C ALA A 105 -3.16 -8.16 12.58
N LYS A 106 -3.84 -9.17 13.13
CA LYS A 106 -4.83 -8.99 14.20
C LYS A 106 -4.20 -8.46 15.48
N LYS A 107 -3.04 -8.94 15.84
CA LYS A 107 -2.28 -8.51 17.02
C LYS A 107 -2.03 -7.01 17.03
N TYR A 108 -1.70 -6.44 15.90
CA TYR A 108 -1.41 -5.01 15.75
C TYR A 108 -2.59 -4.20 15.19
N GLY A 109 -3.73 -4.82 14.90
CA GLY A 109 -4.85 -4.16 14.22
C GLY A 109 -4.51 -3.68 12.81
N ALA A 110 -3.53 -4.33 12.16
CA ALA A 110 -3.08 -3.98 10.82
C ALA A 110 -4.13 -4.36 9.77
N LYS A 111 -4.43 -3.42 8.89
CA LYS A 111 -5.39 -3.59 7.79
C LYS A 111 -4.77 -4.29 6.58
N TYR A 112 -3.45 -4.26 6.45
CA TYR A 112 -2.71 -4.73 5.28
C TYR A 112 -1.70 -5.81 5.63
N ALA A 113 -1.48 -6.73 4.67
CA ALA A 113 -0.37 -7.67 4.68
C ALA A 113 0.32 -7.61 3.32
N THR A 114 1.61 -7.27 3.28
CA THR A 114 2.34 -6.98 2.06
C THR A 114 3.42 -8.02 1.78
N CYS A 115 3.38 -8.65 0.59
CA CYS A 115 4.49 -9.42 0.07
C CYS A 115 5.44 -8.50 -0.70
N TYR A 116 6.68 -8.38 -0.23
CA TYR A 116 7.68 -7.49 -0.81
C TYR A 116 8.57 -8.16 -1.85
N TRP A 117 8.62 -9.47 -1.91
CA TRP A 117 9.54 -10.18 -2.80
C TRP A 117 8.95 -11.49 -3.30
N ILE A 118 9.04 -11.72 -4.61
CA ILE A 118 8.77 -13.03 -5.22
C ILE A 118 10.12 -13.70 -5.47
N PRO A 119 10.42 -14.85 -4.85
CA PRO A 119 11.63 -15.61 -5.14
C PRO A 119 11.67 -16.01 -6.63
N HIS A 120 12.74 -15.67 -7.32
CA HIS A 120 12.96 -15.97 -8.73
C HIS A 120 14.47 -16.10 -9.01
N THR A 121 14.84 -16.64 -10.17
CA THR A 121 16.22 -16.65 -10.61
C THR A 121 16.72 -15.23 -10.86
N GLU A 122 18.03 -15.00 -10.74
CA GLU A 122 18.63 -13.69 -10.93
C GLU A 122 18.19 -13.04 -12.25
N GLY A 123 17.90 -11.75 -12.20
CA GLY A 123 17.41 -10.96 -13.32
C GLY A 123 15.89 -10.75 -13.33
N PRO A 124 15.29 -10.52 -14.49
CA PRO A 124 13.86 -10.31 -14.59
C PRO A 124 13.07 -11.58 -14.31
N ILE A 125 12.05 -11.51 -13.46
CA ILE A 125 11.12 -12.63 -13.20
C ILE A 125 10.46 -13.12 -14.51
N SER A 126 10.30 -14.43 -14.68
CA SER A 126 9.65 -15.01 -15.88
C SER A 126 8.13 -14.78 -15.89
N MET A 127 7.51 -14.93 -17.08
CA MET A 127 6.04 -14.84 -17.18
C MET A 127 5.34 -16.00 -16.46
N GLU A 128 5.97 -17.16 -16.39
CA GLU A 128 5.41 -18.31 -15.66
C GLU A 128 5.40 -18.06 -14.15
N GLU A 129 6.51 -17.57 -13.59
CA GLU A 129 6.60 -17.18 -12.17
C GLU A 129 5.57 -16.07 -11.83
N ILE A 130 5.40 -15.09 -12.71
CA ILE A 130 4.36 -14.05 -12.57
C ILE A 130 2.95 -14.65 -12.50
N LYS A 131 2.63 -15.63 -13.35
CA LYS A 131 1.32 -16.29 -13.33
C LYS A 131 1.10 -17.09 -12.06
N ILE A 132 2.11 -17.85 -11.63
CA ILE A 132 2.09 -18.62 -10.39
C ILE A 132 1.88 -17.67 -9.18
N ALA A 133 2.67 -16.61 -9.10
CA ALA A 133 2.54 -15.63 -8.02
C ALA A 133 1.16 -14.94 -8.02
N THR A 134 0.65 -14.56 -9.21
CA THR A 134 -0.67 -13.93 -9.33
C THR A 134 -1.79 -14.86 -8.85
N ALA A 135 -1.72 -16.15 -9.18
CA ALA A 135 -2.69 -17.15 -8.73
C ALA A 135 -2.61 -17.33 -7.20
N LEU A 136 -1.40 -17.46 -6.64
CA LEU A 136 -1.16 -17.55 -5.20
C LEU A 136 -1.70 -16.31 -4.47
N PHE A 137 -1.38 -15.12 -4.94
CA PHE A 137 -1.82 -13.86 -4.32
C PHE A 137 -3.34 -13.69 -4.34
N ASN A 138 -4.02 -14.14 -5.39
CA ASN A 138 -5.48 -14.18 -5.42
C ASN A 138 -6.07 -15.16 -4.40
N ALA A 139 -5.48 -16.34 -4.26
CA ALA A 139 -5.93 -17.34 -3.28
C ALA A 139 -5.73 -16.83 -1.85
N VAL A 140 -4.53 -16.37 -1.53
CA VAL A 140 -4.19 -15.79 -0.22
C VAL A 140 -5.04 -14.56 0.10
N GLY A 141 -5.18 -13.65 -0.85
CA GLY A 141 -5.97 -12.44 -0.68
C GLY A 141 -7.46 -12.73 -0.42
N ALA A 142 -8.01 -13.80 -1.03
CA ALA A 142 -9.37 -14.24 -0.76
C ALA A 142 -9.55 -14.72 0.69
N GLU A 143 -8.57 -15.43 1.25
CA GLU A 143 -8.60 -15.89 2.64
C GLU A 143 -8.40 -14.74 3.62
N LEU A 144 -7.38 -13.90 3.41
CA LEU A 144 -7.10 -12.73 4.26
C LEU A 144 -8.28 -11.75 4.29
N LYS A 145 -8.99 -11.61 3.19
CA LYS A 145 -10.20 -10.78 3.12
C LYS A 145 -11.31 -11.22 4.05
N LYS A 146 -11.46 -12.52 4.34
CA LYS A 146 -12.43 -13.05 5.31
C LYS A 146 -12.12 -12.58 6.73
N GLU A 147 -10.85 -12.28 7.00
CA GLU A 147 -10.35 -11.78 8.27
C GLU A 147 -10.28 -10.24 8.33
N GLY A 148 -10.77 -9.55 7.30
CA GLY A 148 -10.74 -8.09 7.19
C GLY A 148 -9.37 -7.53 6.80
N ILE A 149 -8.45 -8.37 6.33
CA ILE A 149 -7.09 -7.98 5.93
C ILE A 149 -7.00 -7.91 4.42
N THR A 150 -6.45 -6.82 3.89
CA THR A 150 -6.19 -6.65 2.46
C THR A 150 -4.77 -7.11 2.13
N PHE A 151 -4.64 -8.08 1.23
CA PHE A 151 -3.34 -8.51 0.75
C PHE A 151 -2.80 -7.57 -0.32
N LEU A 152 -1.52 -7.21 -0.20
CA LEU A 152 -0.81 -6.32 -1.13
C LEU A 152 0.43 -7.00 -1.69
N TYR A 153 0.77 -6.64 -2.91
CA TYR A 153 2.06 -6.94 -3.52
C TYR A 153 2.84 -5.66 -3.78
N HIS A 154 4.11 -5.64 -3.38
CA HIS A 154 5.04 -4.55 -3.58
C HIS A 154 6.03 -4.91 -4.71
N PRO A 155 5.96 -4.25 -5.88
CA PRO A 155 6.83 -4.53 -7.02
C PRO A 155 8.23 -3.94 -6.83
N HIS A 156 9.26 -4.65 -7.36
CA HIS A 156 10.67 -4.28 -7.25
C HIS A 156 11.35 -3.98 -8.61
N GLY A 157 10.58 -3.80 -9.68
CA GLY A 157 11.14 -3.46 -10.99
C GLY A 157 11.47 -4.67 -11.87
N TYR A 158 11.71 -5.85 -11.32
CA TYR A 158 11.97 -7.07 -12.10
C TYR A 158 10.74 -7.57 -12.88
N GLU A 159 9.55 -7.13 -12.50
CA GLU A 159 8.29 -7.42 -13.20
C GLU A 159 8.10 -6.60 -14.48
N PHE A 160 8.93 -5.57 -14.68
CA PHE A 160 8.79 -4.64 -15.81
C PHE A 160 9.47 -5.14 -17.09
N ALA A 161 10.05 -6.33 -17.07
CA ALA A 161 10.49 -6.98 -18.30
C ALA A 161 9.28 -7.28 -19.20
N LYS A 162 9.52 -7.26 -20.51
CA LYS A 162 8.49 -7.57 -21.49
C LYS A 162 8.50 -9.07 -21.82
N ASP A 163 7.30 -9.63 -21.92
CA ASP A 163 7.06 -10.86 -22.65
C ASP A 163 6.42 -10.49 -23.99
N ARG A 164 7.14 -10.74 -25.11
CA ARG A 164 6.78 -10.18 -26.43
C ARG A 164 6.61 -8.66 -26.35
N ASN A 165 5.40 -8.13 -26.51
CA ASN A 165 5.12 -6.70 -26.46
C ASN A 165 4.42 -6.25 -25.18
N LYS A 166 4.23 -7.14 -24.18
CA LYS A 166 3.51 -6.82 -22.93
C LYS A 166 4.47 -6.81 -21.75
N VAL A 167 4.37 -5.79 -20.91
CA VAL A 167 5.05 -5.73 -19.62
C VAL A 167 4.42 -6.77 -18.70
N ARG A 168 5.23 -7.60 -18.03
CA ARG A 168 4.74 -8.69 -17.16
C ARG A 168 3.93 -8.17 -15.97
N PHE A 169 4.30 -7.03 -15.41
CA PHE A 169 3.53 -6.37 -14.34
C PHE A 169 2.08 -6.09 -14.74
N ASN A 170 1.83 -5.75 -16.01
CA ASN A 170 0.46 -5.53 -16.49
C ASN A 170 -0.42 -6.78 -16.34
N TYR A 171 0.16 -7.99 -16.49
CA TYR A 171 -0.58 -9.22 -16.25
C TYR A 171 -1.07 -9.31 -14.80
N MET A 172 -0.23 -8.98 -13.83
CA MET A 172 -0.64 -8.97 -12.42
C MET A 172 -1.75 -7.94 -12.18
N LEU A 173 -1.60 -6.71 -12.70
CA LEU A 173 -2.60 -5.65 -12.57
C LEU A 173 -3.95 -6.02 -13.18
N GLU A 174 -3.94 -6.69 -14.33
CA GLU A 174 -5.15 -7.13 -15.05
C GLU A 174 -5.83 -8.34 -14.40
N ASN A 175 -5.10 -9.17 -13.63
CA ASN A 175 -5.58 -10.40 -13.01
C ASN A 175 -5.63 -10.36 -11.48
N ALA A 176 -5.36 -9.21 -10.85
CA ALA A 176 -5.52 -9.02 -9.41
C ALA A 176 -6.99 -8.85 -9.04
N ASN A 177 -7.64 -9.95 -8.59
CA ASN A 177 -9.06 -9.97 -8.22
C ASN A 177 -9.27 -9.87 -6.70
N ASN A 178 -8.36 -10.46 -5.91
CA ASN A 178 -8.46 -10.51 -4.45
C ASN A 178 -7.25 -9.88 -3.74
N PHE A 179 -6.38 -9.22 -4.48
CA PHE A 179 -5.27 -8.47 -3.91
C PHE A 179 -5.11 -7.11 -4.61
N ALA A 180 -4.38 -6.22 -3.98
CA ALA A 180 -4.04 -4.90 -4.51
C ALA A 180 -2.51 -4.71 -4.48
N PHE A 181 -2.05 -3.50 -4.68
CA PHE A 181 -0.62 -3.22 -4.79
C PHE A 181 -0.20 -2.11 -3.81
N ASN A 182 0.90 -2.38 -3.13
CA ASN A 182 1.70 -1.37 -2.46
C ASN A 182 2.77 -0.91 -3.45
N MET A 183 2.42 0.06 -4.30
CA MET A 183 3.29 0.40 -5.43
C MET A 183 4.42 1.32 -5.00
N ASP A 184 5.66 0.83 -5.10
CA ASP A 184 6.85 1.66 -4.96
C ASP A 184 7.15 2.39 -6.28
N VAL A 185 7.08 3.72 -6.22
CA VAL A 185 7.24 4.57 -7.41
C VAL A 185 8.68 4.58 -7.94
N PHE A 186 9.67 4.40 -7.06
CA PHE A 186 11.08 4.27 -7.41
C PHE A 186 11.34 2.99 -8.20
N TRP A 187 10.87 1.84 -7.68
CA TRP A 187 11.06 0.55 -8.34
C TRP A 187 10.32 0.45 -9.67
N VAL A 188 9.12 1.04 -9.76
CA VAL A 188 8.42 1.17 -11.05
C VAL A 188 9.28 1.93 -12.04
N LYS A 189 9.86 3.06 -11.61
CA LYS A 189 10.74 3.88 -12.46
C LYS A 189 12.03 3.15 -12.81
N MET A 190 12.64 2.43 -11.84
CA MET A 190 13.83 1.59 -12.06
C MET A 190 13.59 0.51 -13.11
N GLY A 191 12.42 -0.14 -13.08
CA GLY A 191 12.00 -1.13 -14.08
C GLY A 191 11.71 -0.55 -15.47
N GLY A 192 11.69 0.78 -15.61
CA GLY A 192 11.38 1.51 -16.84
C GLY A 192 9.88 1.75 -17.04
N GLY A 193 9.07 1.65 -15.98
CA GLY A 193 7.68 2.05 -15.94
C GLY A 193 7.51 3.54 -15.66
N ASP A 194 6.26 3.99 -15.72
CA ASP A 194 5.83 5.34 -15.36
C ASP A 194 4.71 5.19 -14.31
N PRO A 195 4.99 5.47 -13.02
CA PRO A 195 4.02 5.27 -11.94
C PRO A 195 2.71 6.01 -12.18
N LEU A 196 2.78 7.27 -12.61
CA LEU A 196 1.59 8.09 -12.85
C LEU A 196 0.72 7.55 -13.98
N LYS A 197 1.33 7.03 -15.05
CA LYS A 197 0.58 6.38 -16.15
C LYS A 197 -0.06 5.07 -15.69
N ILE A 198 0.64 4.29 -14.86
CA ILE A 198 0.11 3.04 -14.31
C ILE A 198 -1.09 3.33 -13.41
N MET A 199 -1.00 4.31 -12.51
CA MET A 199 -2.12 4.71 -11.65
C MET A 199 -3.35 5.12 -12.47
N LYS A 200 -3.16 5.97 -13.49
CA LYS A 200 -4.26 6.41 -14.37
C LYS A 200 -4.89 5.27 -15.17
N LYS A 201 -4.10 4.27 -15.55
CA LYS A 201 -4.58 3.11 -16.32
C LYS A 201 -5.32 2.10 -15.45
N TYR A 202 -4.93 1.95 -14.17
CA TYR A 202 -5.46 0.95 -13.25
C TYR A 202 -5.96 1.61 -11.94
N PRO A 203 -6.99 2.48 -12.02
CA PRO A 203 -7.45 3.23 -10.84
C PRO A 203 -7.97 2.31 -9.74
N GLY A 204 -7.74 2.72 -8.47
CA GLY A 204 -8.20 1.99 -7.29
C GLY A 204 -7.41 0.73 -6.93
N LYS A 205 -6.32 0.43 -7.63
CA LYS A 205 -5.46 -0.74 -7.34
C LYS A 205 -4.37 -0.46 -6.29
N PHE A 206 -4.21 0.78 -5.84
CA PHE A 206 -3.05 1.23 -5.05
C PHE A 206 -3.50 1.90 -3.74
N PRO A 207 -3.96 1.13 -2.72
CA PRO A 207 -4.32 1.70 -1.42
C PRO A 207 -3.13 2.28 -0.66
N ILE A 208 -1.93 1.78 -0.91
CA ILE A 208 -0.66 2.28 -0.38
C ILE A 208 0.29 2.56 -1.55
N LEU A 209 1.03 3.67 -1.45
CA LEU A 209 2.17 3.96 -2.32
C LEU A 209 3.42 4.11 -1.46
N HIS A 210 4.52 3.48 -1.86
CA HIS A 210 5.83 3.82 -1.35
C HIS A 210 6.40 4.99 -2.16
N LEU A 211 6.68 6.07 -1.46
CA LEU A 211 7.29 7.28 -2.01
C LEU A 211 8.79 7.23 -1.75
N LYS A 212 9.53 7.09 -2.83
CA LYS A 212 10.99 7.11 -2.88
C LYS A 212 11.38 7.77 -4.19
N ASP A 213 12.31 8.73 -4.14
CA ASP A 213 12.68 9.49 -5.35
C ASP A 213 14.06 9.07 -5.85
N ARG A 214 14.28 9.26 -7.13
CA ARG A 214 15.44 8.74 -7.84
C ARG A 214 16.25 9.87 -8.45
N ARG A 215 17.57 9.84 -8.23
CA ARG A 215 18.49 10.80 -8.85
C ARG A 215 18.34 10.78 -10.36
N GLU A 216 18.25 11.95 -10.97
CA GLU A 216 18.19 12.09 -12.44
C GLU A 216 19.40 11.41 -13.11
N GLY A 217 19.15 10.73 -14.23
CA GLY A 217 20.18 10.00 -14.98
C GLY A 217 20.54 8.62 -14.41
N THR A 218 19.94 8.18 -13.30
CA THR A 218 20.17 6.82 -12.78
C THR A 218 19.75 5.75 -13.80
N PRO A 219 20.63 4.81 -14.17
CA PRO A 219 20.28 3.71 -15.07
C PRO A 219 19.14 2.86 -14.50
N GLY A 220 18.23 2.41 -15.38
CA GLY A 220 17.18 1.48 -14.99
C GLY A 220 17.71 0.10 -14.62
N SER A 221 16.99 -0.63 -13.76
CA SER A 221 17.30 -2.01 -13.36
C SER A 221 16.04 -2.86 -13.38
N LYS A 222 16.18 -4.15 -13.73
CA LYS A 222 15.10 -5.14 -13.74
C LYS A 222 15.48 -6.41 -12.99
N ASN A 223 16.28 -6.26 -11.94
CA ASN A 223 16.68 -7.37 -11.07
C ASN A 223 16.27 -7.15 -9.60
N GLY A 224 15.57 -6.04 -9.31
CA GLY A 224 15.18 -5.69 -7.96
C GLY A 224 16.34 -5.20 -7.08
N GLN A 225 17.48 -4.88 -7.69
CA GLN A 225 18.64 -4.36 -7.00
C GLN A 225 18.90 -2.91 -7.43
N GLY A 226 19.28 -2.07 -6.48
CA GLY A 226 19.61 -0.67 -6.69
C GLY A 226 20.71 -0.22 -5.75
N ASP A 227 21.48 0.78 -6.18
CA ASP A 227 22.42 1.45 -5.32
C ASP A 227 21.66 2.49 -4.48
N VAL A 228 21.75 2.39 -3.16
CA VAL A 228 21.12 3.30 -2.22
C VAL A 228 21.53 4.76 -2.43
N GLU A 229 22.74 4.99 -2.95
CA GLU A 229 23.23 6.33 -3.30
C GLU A 229 22.43 7.00 -4.44
N THR A 230 21.56 6.26 -5.12
CA THR A 230 20.67 6.81 -6.13
C THR A 230 19.38 7.38 -5.56
N ASN A 231 19.10 7.13 -4.27
CA ASN A 231 17.98 7.74 -3.56
C ASN A 231 18.27 9.22 -3.32
N VAL A 232 17.24 10.04 -3.44
CA VAL A 232 17.31 11.46 -3.18
C VAL A 232 16.06 11.95 -2.45
N VAL A 233 16.17 13.12 -1.82
CA VAL A 233 15.04 13.73 -1.11
C VAL A 233 13.81 13.82 -2.04
N LEU A 234 12.65 13.46 -1.55
CA LEU A 234 11.41 13.46 -2.30
C LEU A 234 11.15 14.82 -2.99
N GLY A 235 10.88 14.77 -4.28
CA GLY A 235 10.64 15.95 -5.12
C GLY A 235 11.91 16.59 -5.68
N THR A 236 13.11 16.03 -5.45
CA THR A 236 14.36 16.53 -6.01
C THR A 236 14.94 15.63 -7.12
N GLY A 237 14.31 14.49 -7.38
CA GLY A 237 14.72 13.51 -8.38
C GLY A 237 13.96 13.61 -9.70
N ASP A 238 13.92 12.48 -10.42
CA ASP A 238 13.31 12.39 -11.75
C ASP A 238 11.93 11.73 -11.77
N ILE A 239 11.32 11.53 -10.60
CA ILE A 239 9.96 11.01 -10.44
C ILE A 239 8.99 12.17 -10.18
N ASP A 240 7.87 12.23 -10.91
CA ASP A 240 6.82 13.24 -10.68
C ASP A 240 6.05 12.96 -9.38
N ILE A 241 6.72 13.13 -8.25
CA ILE A 241 6.15 12.90 -6.90
C ILE A 241 4.89 13.75 -6.69
N ALA A 242 4.90 15.01 -7.10
CA ALA A 242 3.75 15.91 -6.94
C ALA A 242 2.54 15.44 -7.75
N GLY A 243 2.75 15.03 -9.01
CA GLY A 243 1.71 14.46 -9.87
C GLY A 243 1.16 13.14 -9.32
N ILE A 244 2.02 12.29 -8.76
CA ILE A 244 1.65 11.01 -8.13
C ILE A 244 0.77 11.27 -6.90
N ILE A 245 1.16 12.16 -5.98
CA ILE A 245 0.37 12.50 -4.78
C ILE A 245 -1.01 13.05 -5.19
N LYS A 246 -1.06 13.92 -6.19
CA LYS A 246 -2.33 14.45 -6.70
C LYS A 246 -3.24 13.36 -7.26
N GLU A 247 -2.70 12.43 -8.03
CA GLU A 247 -3.46 11.31 -8.59
C GLU A 247 -3.88 10.31 -7.49
N ALA A 248 -3.00 10.03 -6.53
CA ALA A 248 -3.27 9.20 -5.37
C ALA A 248 -4.47 9.73 -4.56
N LYS A 249 -4.49 11.03 -4.29
CA LYS A 249 -5.62 11.69 -3.61
C LYS A 249 -6.92 11.54 -4.39
N LYS A 250 -6.88 11.69 -5.71
CA LYS A 250 -8.06 11.53 -6.58
C LYS A 250 -8.60 10.10 -6.56
N GLN A 251 -7.72 9.10 -6.45
CA GLN A 251 -8.08 7.67 -6.48
C GLN A 251 -8.42 7.08 -5.11
N GLY A 252 -8.25 7.85 -4.02
CA GLY A 252 -8.52 7.37 -2.67
C GLY A 252 -7.44 6.46 -2.09
N THR A 253 -6.17 6.62 -2.53
CA THR A 253 -5.01 6.01 -1.87
C THR A 253 -5.00 6.44 -0.40
N GLU A 254 -4.92 5.48 0.52
CA GLU A 254 -5.05 5.74 1.95
C GLU A 254 -3.73 6.21 2.56
N TYR A 255 -2.62 5.58 2.17
CA TYR A 255 -1.31 5.86 2.75
C TYR A 255 -0.26 6.21 1.70
N LEU A 256 0.52 7.23 2.02
CA LEU A 256 1.74 7.62 1.33
C LEU A 256 2.91 7.25 2.24
N THR A 257 3.47 6.08 2.05
CA THR A 257 4.54 5.53 2.90
C THR A 257 5.90 6.01 2.39
N ILE A 258 6.64 6.66 3.24
CA ILE A 258 8.04 7.03 2.96
C ILE A 258 8.90 5.77 3.12
N GLU A 259 9.73 5.49 2.13
CA GLU A 259 10.76 4.45 2.18
C GLU A 259 12.09 4.98 1.63
N ASP A 260 13.23 4.72 2.36
CA ASP A 260 14.58 5.05 1.93
C ASP A 260 15.60 3.96 2.32
#